data_ff8ba320a2d0235d30293088de1e20fa
#
_entry.id   ff8ba320a2d0235d30293088de1e20fa
#
_cell.length_a   1.000
_cell.length_b   1.000
_cell.length_c   1.000
_cell.angle_alpha   90.00
_cell.angle_beta   90.00
_cell.angle_gamma   90.00
#
_symmetry.space_group_name_H-M   'P 1'
#
loop_
_entity.id
_entity.type
_entity.pdbx_description
1 polymer ?
#
loop_
_entity_poly.entity_id
_entity_poly.type
_entity_poly.pdbx_seq_one_letter_code
_entity_poly.pdbx_strand_id
1 'polypeptide(L)'
;MPNITRRFIGHLQTNKVNKCLELFDTIDSVDSFKLAEKINNRSSFLNKKTSILLEINTSGDESKKGFSPSLDDDFYSIFGLDNLKVDGLMTMGPLSQKENETRSAFALLRKIKTKINDQLSGEPIKELSMGMSGDFQIGIEEGSTMIRLGTAIFGKRNY
;
A
#
# COMPACT_ATOMS: atom_id res chain seq x y z
N MET A 1 -15.37 -17.44 -14.81
CA MET A 1 -15.54 -16.45 -13.73
C MET A 1 -14.51 -15.34 -13.97
N PRO A 2 -14.83 -14.07 -13.76
CA PRO A 2 -13.82 -13.03 -13.88
C PRO A 2 -12.67 -13.33 -12.90
N ASN A 3 -11.42 -13.10 -13.35
CA ASN A 3 -10.24 -13.22 -12.48
C ASN A 3 -10.29 -12.12 -11.41
N ILE A 4 -10.72 -12.47 -10.22
CA ILE A 4 -10.76 -11.57 -9.07
C ILE A 4 -9.45 -11.72 -8.32
N THR A 5 -8.70 -10.63 -8.17
CA THR A 5 -7.53 -10.55 -7.30
C THR A 5 -7.98 -10.20 -5.88
N ARG A 6 -7.70 -11.08 -4.92
CA ARG A 6 -8.01 -10.84 -3.49
C ARG A 6 -6.87 -10.04 -2.87
N ARG A 7 -7.17 -8.80 -2.48
CA ARG A 7 -6.19 -7.86 -1.94
C ARG A 7 -6.40 -7.66 -0.44
N PHE A 8 -5.35 -7.86 0.35
CA PHE A 8 -5.38 -7.55 1.78
C PHE A 8 -4.99 -6.09 1.98
N ILE A 9 -5.91 -5.28 2.53
CA ILE A 9 -5.76 -3.82 2.66
C ILE A 9 -5.76 -3.33 4.12
N GLY A 10 -5.95 -4.24 5.10
CA GLY A 10 -5.94 -3.91 6.52
C GLY A 10 -4.53 -3.98 7.13
N HIS A 11 -4.37 -3.54 8.37
CA HIS A 11 -3.11 -3.72 9.10
C HIS A 11 -2.81 -5.21 9.32
N LEU A 12 -1.68 -5.67 8.80
CA LEU A 12 -1.25 -7.07 8.91
C LEU A 12 -0.26 -7.27 10.06
N GLN A 13 -0.69 -7.99 11.07
CA GLN A 13 0.21 -8.44 12.12
C GLN A 13 1.14 -9.54 11.61
N THR A 14 2.42 -9.52 11.99
CA THR A 14 3.43 -10.49 11.52
C THR A 14 3.08 -11.95 11.81
N ASN A 15 2.39 -12.24 12.92
CA ASN A 15 1.93 -13.59 13.27
C ASN A 15 0.76 -14.09 12.40
N LYS A 16 0.12 -13.22 11.62
CA LYS A 16 -1.00 -13.55 10.72
C LYS A 16 -0.56 -13.71 9.25
N VAL A 17 0.69 -13.46 8.91
CA VAL A 17 1.22 -13.52 7.54
C VAL A 17 0.93 -14.87 6.88
N ASN A 18 1.14 -15.99 7.58
CA ASN A 18 0.91 -17.32 7.01
C ASN A 18 -0.52 -17.48 6.50
N LYS A 19 -1.49 -17.16 7.36
CA LYS A 19 -2.92 -17.26 7.01
C LYS A 19 -3.32 -16.23 5.95
N CYS A 20 -2.73 -15.04 5.99
CA CYS A 20 -2.99 -14.02 4.97
C CYS A 20 -2.60 -14.52 3.57
N LEU A 21 -1.41 -15.10 3.42
CA LEU A 21 -0.91 -15.62 2.13
C LEU A 21 -1.65 -16.85 1.60
N GLU A 22 -2.44 -17.52 2.42
CA GLU A 22 -3.36 -18.60 2.00
C GLU A 22 -4.68 -18.04 1.41
N LEU A 23 -5.11 -16.87 1.88
CA LEU A 23 -6.41 -16.29 1.57
C LEU A 23 -6.36 -15.18 0.52
N PHE A 24 -5.23 -14.47 0.43
CA PHE A 24 -5.08 -13.28 -0.40
C PHE A 24 -3.96 -13.46 -1.42
N ASP A 25 -4.14 -12.82 -2.56
CA ASP A 25 -3.19 -12.86 -3.68
C ASP A 25 -2.15 -11.74 -3.55
N THR A 26 -2.53 -10.60 -2.93
CA THR A 26 -1.67 -9.44 -2.71
C THR A 26 -1.83 -8.87 -1.30
N ILE A 27 -0.81 -8.14 -0.83
CA ILE A 27 -0.83 -7.42 0.45
C ILE A 27 -0.50 -5.95 0.16
N ASP A 28 -1.46 -5.06 0.39
CA ASP A 28 -1.35 -3.65 0.01
C ASP A 28 -0.96 -2.72 1.18
N SER A 29 -0.72 -3.28 2.36
CA SER A 29 -0.49 -2.57 3.61
C SER A 29 0.83 -2.96 4.28
N VAL A 30 1.89 -3.08 3.49
CA VAL A 30 3.22 -3.39 4.03
C VAL A 30 3.84 -2.11 4.58
N ASP A 31 3.94 -2.01 5.90
CA ASP A 31 4.28 -0.81 6.67
C ASP A 31 5.68 -0.84 7.31
N SER A 32 6.43 -1.91 7.14
CA SER A 32 7.76 -2.07 7.75
C SER A 32 8.60 -3.13 7.04
N PHE A 33 9.93 -2.99 7.11
CA PHE A 33 10.87 -4.00 6.60
C PHE A 33 10.65 -5.36 7.27
N LYS A 34 10.44 -5.38 8.59
CA LYS A 34 10.15 -6.61 9.35
C LYS A 34 8.94 -7.38 8.80
N LEU A 35 7.88 -6.68 8.42
CA LEU A 35 6.70 -7.30 7.81
C LEU A 35 7.03 -7.81 6.40
N ALA A 36 7.71 -7.00 5.58
CA ALA A 36 8.14 -7.40 4.25
C ALA A 36 9.03 -8.65 4.27
N GLU A 37 10.02 -8.69 5.15
CA GLU A 37 10.90 -9.85 5.33
C GLU A 37 10.10 -11.11 5.72
N LYS A 38 9.14 -10.98 6.64
CA LYS A 38 8.28 -12.10 7.02
C LYS A 38 7.42 -12.63 5.85
N ILE A 39 6.89 -11.72 5.03
CA ILE A 39 6.13 -12.09 3.82
C ILE A 39 7.08 -12.77 2.82
N ASN A 40 8.27 -12.20 2.59
CA ASN A 40 9.28 -12.78 1.70
C ASN A 40 9.65 -14.22 2.07
N ASN A 41 9.96 -14.45 3.35
CA ASN A 41 10.35 -15.78 3.85
C ASN A 41 9.21 -16.79 3.71
N ARG A 42 7.97 -16.39 3.97
CA ARG A 42 6.81 -17.26 3.76
C ARG A 42 6.53 -17.51 2.28
N SER A 43 6.69 -16.50 1.44
CA SER A 43 6.53 -16.63 -0.02
C SER A 43 7.56 -17.58 -0.61
N SER A 44 8.82 -17.50 -0.15
CA SER A 44 9.88 -18.46 -0.51
C SER A 44 9.49 -19.89 -0.14
N PHE A 45 9.01 -20.12 1.07
CA PHE A 45 8.54 -21.45 1.51
C PHE A 45 7.40 -21.99 0.64
N LEU A 46 6.55 -21.11 0.12
CA LEU A 46 5.43 -21.46 -0.76
C LEU A 46 5.82 -21.52 -2.25
N ASN A 47 7.10 -21.34 -2.58
CA ASN A 47 7.62 -21.26 -3.95
C ASN A 47 6.81 -20.27 -4.83
N LYS A 48 6.46 -19.11 -4.28
CA LYS A 48 5.72 -18.06 -5.01
C LYS A 48 6.37 -16.69 -4.83
N LYS A 49 6.11 -15.80 -5.79
CA LYS A 49 6.40 -14.38 -5.68
C LYS A 49 5.13 -13.62 -5.31
N THR A 50 5.12 -12.91 -4.19
CA THR A 50 3.94 -12.19 -3.70
C THR A 50 4.00 -10.73 -4.10
N SER A 51 2.97 -10.24 -4.76
CA SER A 51 2.79 -8.81 -5.06
C SER A 51 2.40 -8.04 -3.81
N ILE A 52 3.06 -6.89 -3.60
CA ILE A 52 2.81 -6.02 -2.45
C ILE A 52 2.72 -4.55 -2.85
N LEU A 53 2.02 -3.75 -2.04
CA LEU A 53 2.18 -2.29 -2.01
C LEU A 53 2.81 -1.88 -0.68
N LEU A 54 3.65 -0.84 -0.72
CA LEU A 54 4.27 -0.27 0.47
C LEU A 54 3.39 0.88 0.98
N GLU A 55 3.01 0.80 2.25
CA GLU A 55 2.19 1.84 2.88
C GLU A 55 3.06 2.99 3.36
N ILE A 56 2.79 4.19 2.86
CA ILE A 56 3.49 5.43 3.24
C ILE A 56 2.55 6.30 4.06
N ASN A 57 2.99 6.79 5.22
CA ASN A 57 2.24 7.77 5.99
C ASN A 57 2.45 9.18 5.45
N THR A 58 1.66 9.56 4.45
CA THR A 58 1.72 10.91 3.85
C THR A 58 0.85 11.94 4.56
N SER A 59 0.05 11.52 5.56
CA SER A 59 -0.85 12.43 6.28
C SER A 59 -0.17 13.24 7.39
N GLY A 60 1.03 12.84 7.81
CA GLY A 60 1.73 13.44 8.97
C GLY A 60 1.12 13.09 10.33
N ASP A 61 0.13 12.20 10.37
CA ASP A 61 -0.52 11.74 11.60
C ASP A 61 0.33 10.61 12.22
N GLU A 62 0.95 10.89 13.37
CA GLU A 62 1.84 9.94 14.07
C GLU A 62 1.12 8.66 14.53
N SER A 63 -0.20 8.69 14.67
CA SER A 63 -0.99 7.52 15.05
C SER A 63 -1.14 6.50 13.90
N LYS A 64 -0.88 6.90 12.66
CA LYS A 64 -0.99 6.04 11.48
C LYS A 64 0.25 5.22 11.23
N LYS A 65 0.01 4.04 10.67
CA LYS A 65 1.06 3.14 10.19
C LYS A 65 1.62 3.61 8.85
N GLY A 66 2.69 2.96 8.42
CA GLY A 66 3.35 3.23 7.16
C GLY A 66 4.77 3.76 7.33
N PHE A 67 5.54 3.64 6.26
CA PHE A 67 6.87 4.22 6.20
C PHE A 67 6.83 5.75 6.24
N SER A 68 7.89 6.36 6.76
CA SER A 68 8.07 7.81 6.67
C SER A 68 8.25 8.25 5.21
N PRO A 69 7.72 9.41 4.80
CA PRO A 69 7.98 9.99 3.49
C PRO A 69 9.46 10.27 3.17
N SER A 70 10.33 10.30 4.20
CA SER A 70 11.78 10.46 4.04
C SER A 70 12.46 9.27 3.38
N LEU A 71 11.86 8.07 3.50
CA LEU A 71 12.34 6.81 2.95
C LEU A 71 13.78 6.48 3.40
N ASP A 72 13.90 5.61 4.36
CA ASP A 72 15.18 5.15 4.92
C ASP A 72 15.76 3.93 4.14
N ASP A 73 16.91 3.44 4.59
CA ASP A 73 17.57 2.28 4.00
C ASP A 73 16.72 1.01 4.16
N ASP A 74 15.97 0.87 5.24
CA ASP A 74 15.06 -0.25 5.46
C ASP A 74 13.96 -0.30 4.38
N PHE A 75 13.43 0.87 3.99
CA PHE A 75 12.47 0.95 2.89
C PHE A 75 13.06 0.45 1.57
N TYR A 76 14.25 0.94 1.20
CA TYR A 76 14.90 0.54 -0.06
C TYR A 76 15.35 -0.91 -0.06
N SER A 77 15.72 -1.48 1.08
CA SER A 77 16.11 -2.88 1.23
C SER A 77 15.00 -3.86 0.83
N ILE A 78 13.73 -3.43 0.86
CA ILE A 78 12.59 -4.27 0.42
C ILE A 78 12.69 -4.64 -1.05
N PHE A 79 13.20 -3.75 -1.89
CA PHE A 79 13.33 -4.00 -3.33
C PHE A 79 14.35 -5.09 -3.66
N GLY A 80 15.22 -5.47 -2.72
CA GLY A 80 16.15 -6.60 -2.82
C GLY A 80 15.58 -7.96 -2.37
N LEU A 81 14.33 -8.04 -1.94
CA LEU A 81 13.69 -9.27 -1.48
C LEU A 81 13.14 -10.09 -2.65
N ASP A 82 13.79 -11.21 -2.97
CA ASP A 82 13.58 -12.01 -4.20
C ASP A 82 12.15 -12.53 -4.40
N ASN A 83 11.45 -12.84 -3.30
CA ASN A 83 10.11 -13.45 -3.34
C ASN A 83 8.99 -12.42 -3.20
N LEU A 84 9.33 -11.14 -3.26
CA LEU A 84 8.37 -10.04 -3.33
C LEU A 84 8.42 -9.33 -4.67
N LYS A 85 7.28 -8.81 -5.07
CA LYS A 85 7.15 -7.86 -6.17
C LYS A 85 6.50 -6.60 -5.63
N VAL A 86 7.25 -5.52 -5.56
CA VAL A 86 6.71 -4.22 -5.19
C VAL A 86 6.01 -3.62 -6.41
N ASP A 87 4.67 -3.68 -6.44
CA ASP A 87 3.89 -3.16 -7.57
C ASP A 87 3.65 -1.64 -7.45
N GLY A 88 3.71 -1.09 -6.22
CA GLY A 88 3.46 0.33 -6.02
C GLY A 88 3.38 0.74 -4.54
N LEU A 89 2.72 1.86 -4.32
CA LEU A 89 2.55 2.49 -3.01
C LEU A 89 1.08 2.58 -2.61
N MET A 90 0.83 2.63 -1.31
CA MET A 90 -0.48 2.87 -0.73
C MET A 90 -0.40 3.97 0.32
N THR A 91 -1.45 4.77 0.46
CA THR A 91 -1.63 5.67 1.60
C THR A 91 -3.09 5.77 2.04
N MET A 92 -3.27 6.18 3.28
CA MET A 92 -4.57 6.56 3.85
C MET A 92 -4.62 8.08 3.95
N GLY A 93 -5.69 8.68 3.43
CA GLY A 93 -5.93 10.13 3.57
C GLY A 93 -5.98 10.60 5.03
N PRO A 94 -5.79 11.89 5.32
CA PRO A 94 -5.79 12.44 6.68
C PRO A 94 -7.15 12.25 7.37
N LEU A 95 -7.15 12.13 8.70
CA LEU A 95 -8.38 11.97 9.49
C LEU A 95 -9.29 13.21 9.42
N SER A 96 -8.71 14.39 9.18
CA SER A 96 -9.46 15.65 9.05
C SER A 96 -10.45 15.67 7.89
N GLN A 97 -10.20 14.84 6.87
CA GLN A 97 -10.96 14.79 5.60
C GLN A 97 -11.10 16.16 4.89
N LYS A 98 -10.25 17.13 5.25
CA LYS A 98 -10.20 18.40 4.54
C LYS A 98 -9.60 18.21 3.15
N GLU A 99 -10.25 18.76 2.14
CA GLU A 99 -9.85 18.58 0.74
C GLU A 99 -8.38 18.92 0.49
N ASN A 100 -7.94 20.10 0.94
CA ASN A 100 -6.55 20.54 0.71
C ASN A 100 -5.51 19.65 1.37
N GLU A 101 -5.79 19.15 2.59
CA GLU A 101 -4.89 18.25 3.31
C GLU A 101 -4.85 16.87 2.63
N THR A 102 -6.01 16.37 2.20
CA THR A 102 -6.13 15.11 1.46
C THR A 102 -5.40 15.19 0.12
N ARG A 103 -5.61 16.26 -0.63
CA ARG A 103 -4.93 16.51 -1.91
C ARG A 103 -3.41 16.57 -1.73
N SER A 104 -2.93 17.27 -0.72
CA SER A 104 -1.50 17.36 -0.41
C SER A 104 -0.90 15.99 -0.09
N ALA A 105 -1.60 15.16 0.71
CA ALA A 105 -1.15 13.82 1.05
C ALA A 105 -1.06 12.89 -0.18
N PHE A 106 -2.04 12.94 -1.07
CA PHE A 106 -2.04 12.13 -2.29
C PHE A 106 -1.02 12.62 -3.32
N ALA A 107 -0.88 13.93 -3.49
CA ALA A 107 0.17 14.50 -4.33
C ALA A 107 1.58 14.14 -3.82
N LEU A 108 1.77 14.07 -2.50
CA LEU A 108 3.03 13.62 -1.91
C LEU A 108 3.32 12.16 -2.25
N LEU A 109 2.34 11.27 -2.17
CA LEU A 109 2.52 9.85 -2.55
C LEU A 109 2.94 9.73 -4.02
N ARG A 110 2.31 10.48 -4.92
CA ARG A 110 2.68 10.52 -6.35
C ARG A 110 4.13 10.97 -6.55
N LYS A 111 4.56 12.05 -5.86
CA LYS A 111 5.95 12.53 -5.91
C LYS A 111 6.93 11.48 -5.40
N ILE A 112 6.59 10.79 -4.30
CA ILE A 112 7.40 9.70 -3.75
C ILE A 112 7.56 8.58 -4.78
N LYS A 113 6.47 8.16 -5.46
CA LYS A 113 6.55 7.16 -6.53
C LYS A 113 7.52 7.57 -7.64
N THR A 114 7.44 8.82 -8.10
CA THR A 114 8.36 9.34 -9.12
C THR A 114 9.80 9.27 -8.64
N LYS A 115 10.09 9.77 -7.43
CA LYS A 115 11.42 9.73 -6.83
C LYS A 115 11.98 8.30 -6.74
N ILE A 116 11.16 7.33 -6.34
CA ILE A 116 11.57 5.92 -6.26
C ILE A 116 11.92 5.42 -7.65
N ASN A 117 11.07 5.66 -8.65
CA ASN A 117 11.28 5.19 -10.01
C ASN A 117 12.54 5.80 -10.66
N ASP A 118 12.89 7.04 -10.31
CA ASP A 118 14.12 7.69 -10.78
C ASP A 118 15.39 7.04 -10.17
N GLN A 119 15.27 6.36 -9.03
CA GLN A 119 16.36 5.72 -8.32
C GLN A 119 16.47 4.21 -8.57
N LEU A 120 15.39 3.56 -9.00
CA LEU A 120 15.37 2.14 -9.28
C LEU A 120 16.07 1.82 -10.61
N SER A 121 16.98 0.84 -10.58
CA SER A 121 17.61 0.29 -11.79
C SER A 121 16.75 -0.76 -12.50
N GLY A 122 15.59 -1.13 -11.93
CA GLY A 122 14.71 -2.20 -12.39
C GLY A 122 13.41 -1.71 -13.01
N GLU A 123 12.39 -2.57 -13.02
CA GLU A 123 11.05 -2.20 -13.47
C GLU A 123 10.45 -1.13 -12.55
N PRO A 124 9.86 -0.06 -13.11
CA PRO A 124 9.25 0.99 -12.32
C PRO A 124 8.01 0.47 -11.60
N ILE A 125 7.79 0.92 -10.37
CA ILE A 125 6.53 0.70 -9.66
C ILE A 125 5.42 1.52 -10.32
N LYS A 126 4.23 0.91 -10.45
CA LYS A 126 3.14 1.49 -11.26
C LYS A 126 1.96 1.95 -10.42
N GLU A 127 1.61 1.18 -9.38
CA GLU A 127 0.37 1.36 -8.65
C GLU A 127 0.44 2.49 -7.61
N LEU A 128 -0.64 3.26 -7.54
CA LEU A 128 -0.94 4.20 -6.48
C LEU A 128 -2.31 3.88 -5.90
N SER A 129 -2.33 3.21 -4.74
CA SER A 129 -3.56 2.92 -4.02
C SER A 129 -3.86 4.04 -3.02
N MET A 130 -4.72 4.96 -3.41
CA MET A 130 -5.16 6.09 -2.59
C MET A 130 -6.58 6.50 -2.96
N GLY A 131 -7.34 6.97 -1.97
CA GLY A 131 -8.76 7.28 -2.12
C GLY A 131 -9.67 6.16 -1.60
N MET A 132 -10.57 6.54 -0.71
CA MET A 132 -11.63 5.72 -0.12
C MET A 132 -13.00 6.32 -0.42
N SER A 133 -14.07 5.74 0.13
CA SER A 133 -15.45 6.19 -0.13
C SER A 133 -15.69 7.70 0.08
N GLY A 134 -14.91 8.35 0.95
CA GLY A 134 -15.06 9.79 1.25
C GLY A 134 -14.17 10.72 0.43
N ASP A 135 -13.13 10.19 -0.23
CA ASP A 135 -12.10 11.02 -0.88
C ASP A 135 -11.56 10.44 -2.20
N PHE A 136 -12.23 9.40 -2.76
CA PHE A 136 -11.77 8.75 -3.99
C PHE A 136 -11.70 9.69 -5.20
N GLN A 137 -12.55 10.71 -5.26
CA GLN A 137 -12.51 11.69 -6.36
C GLN A 137 -11.19 12.46 -6.34
N ILE A 138 -10.77 12.95 -5.17
CA ILE A 138 -9.47 13.59 -4.99
C ILE A 138 -8.34 12.60 -5.33
N GLY A 139 -8.49 11.34 -4.92
CA GLY A 139 -7.54 10.28 -5.27
C GLY A 139 -7.35 10.15 -6.78
N ILE A 140 -8.43 10.10 -7.55
CA ILE A 140 -8.40 9.99 -9.02
C ILE A 140 -7.75 11.23 -9.63
N GLU A 141 -8.12 12.43 -9.19
CA GLU A 141 -7.54 13.69 -9.66
C GLU A 141 -6.04 13.77 -9.39
N GLU A 142 -5.56 13.20 -8.28
CA GLU A 142 -4.14 13.13 -7.93
C GLU A 142 -3.40 11.92 -8.54
N GLY A 143 -4.06 11.15 -9.42
CA GLY A 143 -3.45 10.09 -10.22
C GLY A 143 -3.46 8.72 -9.56
N SER A 144 -4.45 8.43 -8.71
CA SER A 144 -4.68 7.07 -8.20
C SER A 144 -4.92 6.08 -9.33
N THR A 145 -4.27 4.93 -9.26
CA THR A 145 -4.53 3.79 -10.15
C THR A 145 -5.49 2.79 -9.51
N MET A 146 -5.72 2.92 -8.20
CA MET A 146 -6.56 2.01 -7.42
C MET A 146 -7.25 2.75 -6.27
N ILE A 147 -8.57 2.71 -6.23
CA ILE A 147 -9.39 3.25 -5.13
C ILE A 147 -9.96 2.09 -4.29
N ARG A 148 -10.28 2.36 -3.02
CA ARG A 148 -10.79 1.37 -2.08
C ARG A 148 -12.18 1.76 -1.58
N LEU A 149 -13.21 1.21 -2.19
CA LEU A 149 -14.60 1.55 -1.86
C LEU A 149 -15.21 0.51 -0.91
N GLY A 150 -15.70 0.99 0.22
CA GLY A 150 -16.43 0.21 1.21
C GLY A 150 -17.85 0.74 1.38
N THR A 151 -18.01 1.78 2.19
CA THR A 151 -19.33 2.35 2.53
C THR A 151 -20.08 2.91 1.34
N ALA A 152 -19.42 3.34 0.29
CA ALA A 152 -20.06 3.80 -0.94
C ALA A 152 -20.79 2.66 -1.69
N ILE A 153 -20.38 1.39 -1.50
CA ILE A 153 -21.00 0.23 -2.15
C ILE A 153 -21.88 -0.54 -1.17
N PHE A 154 -21.41 -0.78 0.05
CA PHE A 154 -22.06 -1.66 1.03
C PHE A 154 -22.90 -0.92 2.08
N GLY A 155 -22.94 0.42 2.02
CA GLY A 155 -23.61 1.23 3.02
C GLY A 155 -22.81 1.40 4.33
N LYS A 156 -23.40 2.16 5.27
CA LYS A 156 -22.79 2.37 6.60
C LYS A 156 -22.80 1.07 7.40
N ARG A 157 -21.76 0.83 8.19
CA ARG A 157 -21.73 -0.28 9.14
C ARG A 157 -22.72 -0.01 10.26
N ASN A 158 -23.66 -0.92 10.45
CA ASN A 158 -24.51 -0.96 11.66
C ASN A 158 -23.72 -1.77 12.70
N TYR A 159 -23.26 -1.10 13.75
CA TYR A 159 -22.66 -1.76 14.93
C TYR A 159 -23.76 -2.05 15.95
#